data_2fcb175fad8d50706208769301079964
#
_entry.id   2fcb175fad8d50706208769301079964
#
_cell.length_a   1.000
_cell.length_b   1.000
_cell.length_c   1.000
_cell.angle_alpha   90.00
_cell.angle_beta   90.00
_cell.angle_gamma   90.00
#
_symmetry.space_group_name_H-M   'P 1'
#
loop_
_entity.id
_entity.type
_entity.pdbx_description
1 polymer ?
#
loop_
_entity_poly.entity_id
_entity_poly.type
_entity_poly.pdbx_seq_one_letter_code
_entity_poly.pdbx_strand_id
1 'polypeptide(L)'
;MADYTKPLPIPDIDSQPFWDRCKAHELSAQRCGDCGKFRWPPQAFCPHCYSWKFEWTKLSETGTVYSFVVVHYVSIPAFEGDVPYVVAHITLDNTDDQITMISNVIQCPWQEVRIGMPVRLVFEDVTSEVTLPKFRPM
;
A
#
# COMPACT_ATOMS: atom_id res chain seq x y z
N MET A 1 -21.54 2.93 11.15
CA MET A 1 -20.64 2.26 10.19
C MET A 1 -21.03 0.79 10.13
N ALA A 2 -21.20 0.24 8.93
CA ALA A 2 -21.47 -1.18 8.79
C ALA A 2 -20.27 -2.01 9.28
N ASP A 3 -20.55 -3.19 9.82
CA ASP A 3 -19.48 -4.06 10.29
C ASP A 3 -18.55 -4.47 9.14
N TYR A 4 -17.26 -4.26 9.35
CA TYR A 4 -16.24 -4.69 8.41
C TYR A 4 -15.91 -6.15 8.69
N THR A 5 -16.18 -7.03 7.74
CA THR A 5 -16.07 -8.48 7.93
C THR A 5 -14.82 -9.08 7.30
N LYS A 6 -14.07 -8.30 6.51
CA LYS A 6 -12.84 -8.77 5.89
C LYS A 6 -11.69 -8.82 6.90
N PRO A 7 -10.67 -9.66 6.68
CA PRO A 7 -9.48 -9.64 7.53
C PRO A 7 -8.84 -8.26 7.55
N LEU A 8 -8.40 -7.85 8.73
CA LEU A 8 -7.71 -6.59 8.94
C LEU A 8 -6.21 -6.83 9.10
N PRO A 9 -5.37 -5.85 8.72
CA PRO A 9 -3.95 -5.95 9.02
C PRO A 9 -3.72 -6.02 10.53
N ILE A 10 -2.75 -6.84 10.93
CA ILE A 10 -2.33 -6.96 12.32
C ILE A 10 -0.91 -6.40 12.38
N PRO A 11 -0.74 -5.12 12.79
CA PRO A 11 0.57 -4.50 12.81
C PRO A 11 1.52 -5.17 13.81
N ASP A 12 2.79 -5.25 13.44
CA ASP A 12 3.86 -5.59 14.36
C ASP A 12 4.60 -4.32 14.82
N ILE A 13 5.67 -4.48 15.60
CA ILE A 13 6.42 -3.33 16.10
C ILE A 13 7.03 -2.49 14.98
N ASP A 14 7.42 -3.12 13.88
CA ASP A 14 8.05 -2.41 12.76
C ASP A 14 7.02 -1.71 11.87
N SER A 15 5.85 -2.29 11.68
CA SER A 15 4.82 -1.75 10.79
C SER A 15 3.80 -0.86 11.49
N GLN A 16 3.73 -0.85 12.81
CA GLN A 16 2.76 -0.03 13.55
C GLN A 16 2.83 1.45 13.16
N PRO A 17 4.02 2.08 13.06
CA PRO A 17 4.07 3.49 12.65
C PRO A 17 3.53 3.73 11.24
N PHE A 18 3.70 2.78 10.32
CA PHE A 18 3.12 2.87 8.99
C PHE A 18 1.59 2.94 9.06
N TRP A 19 0.97 2.04 9.83
CA TRP A 19 -0.47 1.99 9.96
C TRP A 19 -1.04 3.18 10.72
N ASP A 20 -0.32 3.67 11.72
CA ASP A 20 -0.71 4.89 12.44
C ASP A 20 -0.75 6.10 11.51
N ARG A 21 0.21 6.20 10.60
CA ARG A 21 0.24 7.28 9.60
C ARG A 21 -0.86 7.12 8.56
N CYS A 22 -1.14 5.91 8.12
CA CYS A 22 -2.28 5.66 7.24
C CYS A 22 -3.60 6.15 7.86
N LYS A 23 -3.78 5.92 9.15
CA LYS A 23 -4.95 6.41 9.88
C LYS A 23 -5.04 7.92 9.85
N ALA A 24 -3.90 8.60 9.83
CA ALA A 24 -3.83 10.07 9.69
C ALA A 24 -3.85 10.52 8.23
N HIS A 25 -4.09 9.61 7.28
CA HIS A 25 -4.11 9.85 5.84
C HIS A 25 -2.76 10.34 5.32
N GLU A 26 -1.68 9.75 5.82
CA GLU A 26 -0.32 9.99 5.35
C GLU A 26 0.32 8.66 4.98
N LEU A 27 0.83 8.56 3.76
CA LEU A 27 1.59 7.41 3.31
C LEU A 27 3.07 7.67 3.58
N SER A 28 3.72 6.78 4.31
CA SER A 28 5.11 6.95 4.71
C SER A 28 5.87 5.64 4.62
N ALA A 29 7.19 5.72 4.48
CA ALA A 29 8.08 4.58 4.53
C ALA A 29 9.36 4.96 5.27
N GLN A 30 10.06 3.93 5.73
CA GLN A 30 11.36 4.11 6.37
C GLN A 30 12.40 4.47 5.32
N ARG A 31 13.20 5.50 5.59
CA ARG A 31 14.36 5.85 4.77
C ARG A 31 15.61 5.68 5.63
N CYS A 32 16.59 4.93 5.13
CA CYS A 32 17.81 4.65 5.87
C CYS A 32 18.57 5.94 6.19
N GLY A 33 19.02 6.05 7.45
CA GLY A 33 19.77 7.22 7.90
C GLY A 33 21.24 7.22 7.44
N ASP A 34 21.75 6.08 6.99
CA ASP A 34 23.14 5.96 6.55
C ASP A 34 23.30 5.94 5.02
N CYS A 35 22.55 5.08 4.31
CA CYS A 35 22.68 5.00 2.84
C CYS A 35 21.61 5.80 2.08
N GLY A 36 20.60 6.30 2.75
CA GLY A 36 19.54 7.10 2.14
C GLY A 36 18.52 6.34 1.31
N LYS A 37 18.62 5.01 1.20
CA LYS A 37 17.65 4.22 0.45
C LYS A 37 16.40 3.95 1.27
N PHE A 38 15.28 3.83 0.58
CA PHE A 38 14.03 3.44 1.21
C PHE A 38 14.04 1.97 1.60
N ARG A 39 13.28 1.66 2.64
CA ARG A 39 13.13 0.32 3.22
C ARG A 39 11.65 -0.07 3.14
N TRP A 40 11.36 -1.09 2.34
CA TRP A 40 10.00 -1.57 2.18
C TRP A 40 9.97 -3.10 2.01
N PRO A 41 9.11 -3.82 2.69
CA PRO A 41 8.19 -3.36 3.75
C PRO A 41 8.93 -2.90 5.02
N PRO A 42 8.20 -2.34 6.02
CA PRO A 42 8.83 -1.90 7.27
C PRO A 42 9.61 -3.02 7.94
N GLN A 43 10.85 -2.72 8.35
CA GLN A 43 11.75 -3.69 8.97
C GLN A 43 12.78 -2.99 9.84
N ALA A 44 13.42 -3.76 10.74
CA ALA A 44 14.29 -3.18 11.76
C ALA A 44 15.61 -2.62 11.22
N PHE A 45 16.13 -3.17 10.12
CA PHE A 45 17.41 -2.72 9.57
C PHE A 45 17.37 -2.65 8.04
N CYS A 46 18.31 -1.89 7.49
CA CYS A 46 18.38 -1.68 6.04
C CYS A 46 18.84 -2.94 5.33
N PRO A 47 18.13 -3.42 4.29
CA PRO A 47 18.57 -4.58 3.53
C PRO A 47 19.78 -4.27 2.63
N HIS A 48 20.12 -3.00 2.43
CA HIS A 48 21.23 -2.57 1.55
C HIS A 48 22.54 -2.38 2.30
N CYS A 49 22.50 -1.74 3.49
CA CYS A 49 23.73 -1.44 4.24
C CYS A 49 23.71 -1.95 5.68
N TYR A 50 22.66 -2.62 6.09
CA TYR A 50 22.45 -3.21 7.43
C TYR A 50 22.41 -2.20 8.58
N SER A 51 22.24 -0.92 8.29
CA SER A 51 22.06 0.11 9.32
C SER A 51 20.73 -0.07 10.05
N TRP A 52 20.73 0.24 11.35
CA TRP A 52 19.51 0.29 12.17
C TRP A 52 18.89 1.69 12.18
N LYS A 53 19.56 2.68 11.59
CA LYS A 53 19.09 4.06 11.55
C LYS A 53 18.06 4.25 10.43
N PHE A 54 16.97 4.92 10.74
CA PHE A 54 15.99 5.27 9.73
C PHE A 54 15.11 6.43 10.21
N GLU A 55 14.45 7.07 9.25
CA GLU A 55 13.41 8.07 9.50
C GLU A 55 12.17 7.69 8.70
N TRP A 56 11.01 7.87 9.31
CA TRP A 56 9.74 7.76 8.59
C TRP A 56 9.58 8.98 7.70
N THR A 57 9.52 8.76 6.41
CA THR A 57 9.48 9.80 5.39
C THR A 57 8.16 9.74 4.65
N LYS A 58 7.49 10.90 4.53
CA LYS A 58 6.25 10.98 3.78
C LYS A 58 6.52 10.73 2.30
N LEU A 59 5.68 9.89 1.68
CA LEU A 59 5.79 9.50 0.29
C LEU A 59 4.87 10.33 -0.61
N SER A 60 5.13 10.25 -1.91
CA SER A 60 4.23 10.79 -2.93
C SER A 60 2.89 10.09 -2.86
N GLU A 61 1.83 10.81 -3.23
CA GLU A 61 0.47 10.26 -3.33
C GLU A 61 0.18 9.68 -4.72
N THR A 62 1.18 9.61 -5.59
CA THR A 62 1.04 9.09 -6.94
C THR A 62 2.01 7.95 -7.19
N GLY A 63 1.68 7.13 -8.17
CA GLY A 63 2.50 6.01 -8.58
C GLY A 63 2.07 5.44 -9.91
N THR A 64 2.64 4.31 -10.26
CA THR A 64 2.40 3.62 -11.52
C THR A 64 2.15 2.15 -11.27
N VAL A 65 1.18 1.57 -11.97
CA VAL A 65 0.93 0.13 -11.90
C VAL A 65 2.12 -0.60 -12.53
N TYR A 66 2.86 -1.31 -11.70
CA TYR A 66 3.99 -2.13 -12.14
C TYR A 66 3.50 -3.47 -12.70
N SER A 67 2.59 -4.11 -11.99
CA SER A 67 1.91 -5.34 -12.41
C SER A 67 0.61 -5.48 -11.65
N PHE A 68 -0.29 -6.36 -12.11
CA PHE A 68 -1.56 -6.59 -11.42
C PHE A 68 -2.12 -7.95 -11.75
N VAL A 69 -3.05 -8.39 -10.92
CA VAL A 69 -3.90 -9.55 -11.17
C VAL A 69 -5.35 -9.16 -10.92
N VAL A 70 -6.27 -9.87 -11.55
CA VAL A 70 -7.70 -9.69 -11.30
C VAL A 70 -8.20 -10.93 -10.58
N VAL A 71 -8.78 -10.74 -9.40
CA VAL A 71 -9.27 -11.82 -8.56
C VAL A 71 -10.73 -12.09 -8.90
N HIS A 72 -11.03 -13.25 -9.46
CA HIS A 72 -12.39 -13.67 -9.82
C HIS A 72 -12.99 -14.64 -8.81
N TYR A 73 -12.16 -15.38 -8.09
CA TYR A 73 -12.58 -16.38 -7.10
C TYR A 73 -11.92 -16.13 -5.76
N VAL A 74 -12.69 -16.25 -4.71
CA VAL A 74 -12.19 -16.07 -3.34
C VAL A 74 -12.65 -17.24 -2.48
N SER A 75 -11.80 -17.65 -1.53
CA SER A 75 -12.13 -18.66 -0.54
C SER A 75 -12.71 -18.07 0.73
N ILE A 76 -12.51 -16.77 0.95
CA ILE A 76 -13.01 -16.05 2.13
C ILE A 76 -14.35 -15.43 1.77
N PRO A 77 -15.47 -15.85 2.42
CA PRO A 77 -16.81 -15.39 2.05
C PRO A 77 -16.97 -13.86 2.10
N ALA A 78 -16.21 -13.18 2.96
CA ALA A 78 -16.29 -11.72 3.08
C ALA A 78 -15.91 -10.96 1.80
N PHE A 79 -15.16 -11.60 0.89
CA PHE A 79 -14.76 -10.99 -0.39
C PHE A 79 -15.68 -11.33 -1.55
N GLU A 80 -16.66 -12.21 -1.36
CA GLU A 80 -17.51 -12.69 -2.48
C GLU A 80 -18.25 -11.55 -3.19
N GLY A 81 -18.65 -10.51 -2.46
CA GLY A 81 -19.33 -9.37 -3.04
C GLY A 81 -18.43 -8.40 -3.80
N ASP A 82 -17.13 -8.55 -3.69
CA ASP A 82 -16.16 -7.61 -4.26
C ASP A 82 -15.55 -8.11 -5.58
N VAL A 83 -15.65 -9.42 -5.86
CA VAL A 83 -15.06 -9.96 -7.08
C VAL A 83 -15.87 -9.56 -8.31
N PRO A 84 -15.22 -9.31 -9.46
CA PRO A 84 -13.77 -9.28 -9.62
C PRO A 84 -13.15 -7.99 -9.07
N TYR A 85 -11.99 -8.11 -8.42
CA TYR A 85 -11.26 -6.93 -7.96
C TYR A 85 -9.78 -7.04 -8.34
N VAL A 86 -9.09 -5.89 -8.35
CA VAL A 86 -7.70 -5.80 -8.80
C VAL A 86 -6.76 -5.73 -7.62
N VAL A 87 -5.75 -6.60 -7.61
CA VAL A 87 -4.59 -6.51 -6.72
C VAL A 87 -3.40 -6.09 -7.58
N ALA A 88 -2.75 -5.01 -7.23
CA ALA A 88 -1.69 -4.43 -8.05
C ALA A 88 -0.44 -4.16 -7.23
N HIS A 89 0.72 -4.28 -7.90
CA HIS A 89 1.97 -3.72 -7.40
C HIS A 89 2.05 -2.29 -7.93
N ILE A 90 2.17 -1.33 -7.01
CA ILE A 90 2.25 0.09 -7.34
C ILE A 90 3.65 0.59 -7.02
N THR A 91 4.38 1.03 -8.03
CA THR A 91 5.67 1.69 -7.83
C THR A 91 5.40 3.16 -7.52
N LEU A 92 5.82 3.60 -6.34
CA LEU A 92 5.57 4.97 -5.89
C LEU A 92 6.54 5.95 -6.53
N ASP A 93 6.01 7.11 -6.93
CA ASP A 93 6.81 8.18 -7.50
C ASP A 93 7.77 8.76 -6.45
N ASN A 94 8.90 9.31 -6.94
CA ASN A 94 9.91 9.97 -6.11
C ASN A 94 10.59 9.08 -5.08
N THR A 95 10.67 7.79 -5.36
CA THR A 95 11.38 6.80 -4.51
C THR A 95 12.53 6.13 -5.22
N ASP A 96 12.93 6.63 -6.40
CA ASP A 96 13.95 5.98 -7.27
C ASP A 96 13.59 4.51 -7.55
N ASP A 97 12.29 4.23 -7.72
CA ASP A 97 11.74 2.89 -7.92
C ASP A 97 12.06 1.91 -6.78
N GLN A 98 12.37 2.41 -5.60
CA GLN A 98 12.74 1.58 -4.45
C GLN A 98 11.54 1.04 -3.68
N ILE A 99 10.37 1.63 -3.87
CA ILE A 99 9.15 1.16 -3.20
C ILE A 99 8.12 0.73 -4.23
N THR A 100 7.80 -0.56 -4.21
CA THR A 100 6.67 -1.13 -4.94
C THR A 100 5.79 -1.83 -3.91
N MET A 101 4.60 -1.28 -3.67
CA MET A 101 3.71 -1.83 -2.65
C MET A 101 2.52 -2.54 -3.27
N ILE A 102 2.01 -3.54 -2.56
CA ILE A 102 0.82 -4.27 -2.97
C ILE A 102 -0.40 -3.53 -2.46
N SER A 103 -1.34 -3.23 -3.36
CA SER A 103 -2.57 -2.55 -3.02
C SER A 103 -3.68 -2.94 -4.00
N ASN A 104 -4.76 -2.19 -4.01
CA ASN A 104 -5.85 -2.35 -4.96
C ASN A 104 -5.94 -1.14 -5.87
N VAL A 105 -6.39 -1.36 -7.12
CA VAL A 105 -6.85 -0.28 -7.98
C VAL A 105 -8.38 -0.27 -7.89
N ILE A 106 -8.92 0.82 -7.37
CA ILE A 106 -10.35 1.00 -7.16
C ILE A 106 -10.88 2.13 -8.05
N GLN A 107 -12.21 2.31 -8.10
CA GLN A 107 -12.86 3.34 -8.89
C GLN A 107 -12.50 3.24 -10.38
N CYS A 108 -12.30 2.01 -10.87
CA CYS A 108 -11.93 1.72 -12.24
C CYS A 108 -12.43 0.33 -12.61
N PRO A 109 -13.10 0.15 -13.76
CA PRO A 109 -13.42 -1.20 -14.22
C PRO A 109 -12.15 -2.01 -14.39
N TRP A 110 -12.16 -3.26 -13.95
CA TRP A 110 -10.96 -4.08 -14.00
C TRP A 110 -10.42 -4.26 -15.45
N GLN A 111 -11.32 -4.19 -16.43
CA GLN A 111 -10.95 -4.31 -17.84
C GLN A 111 -10.10 -3.14 -18.36
N GLU A 112 -10.13 -2.02 -17.63
CA GLU A 112 -9.38 -0.81 -18.00
C GLU A 112 -8.04 -0.69 -17.29
N VAL A 113 -7.77 -1.56 -16.33
CA VAL A 113 -6.48 -1.55 -15.62
C VAL A 113 -5.39 -2.11 -16.52
N ARG A 114 -4.25 -1.43 -16.59
CA ARG A 114 -3.12 -1.85 -17.41
C ARG A 114 -1.79 -1.51 -16.73
N ILE A 115 -0.77 -2.25 -17.12
CA ILE A 115 0.61 -1.98 -16.69
C ILE A 115 1.03 -0.61 -17.24
N GLY A 116 1.68 0.19 -16.39
CA GLY A 116 2.11 1.54 -16.76
C GLY A 116 1.07 2.63 -16.48
N MET A 117 -0.12 2.24 -16.02
CA MET A 117 -1.18 3.20 -15.73
C MET A 117 -0.81 4.08 -14.53
N PRO A 118 -0.88 5.42 -14.67
CA PRO A 118 -0.68 6.30 -13.53
C PRO A 118 -1.86 6.24 -12.58
N VAL A 119 -1.56 6.22 -11.29
CA VAL A 119 -2.58 6.09 -10.23
C VAL A 119 -2.32 7.09 -9.10
N ARG A 120 -3.36 7.37 -8.35
CA ARG A 120 -3.35 8.28 -7.18
C ARG A 120 -3.84 7.55 -5.95
N LEU A 121 -3.22 7.84 -4.83
CA LEU A 121 -3.56 7.30 -3.52
C LEU A 121 -4.96 7.72 -3.07
N VAL A 122 -5.69 6.77 -2.50
CA VAL A 122 -6.98 6.99 -1.84
C VAL A 122 -6.93 6.24 -0.52
N PHE A 123 -7.21 6.92 0.58
CA PHE A 123 -7.33 6.27 1.88
C PHE A 123 -8.76 5.82 2.11
N GLU A 124 -8.92 4.57 2.51
CA GLU A 124 -10.21 3.98 2.84
C GLU A 124 -10.25 3.66 4.33
N ASP A 125 -11.04 4.43 5.07
CA ASP A 125 -11.25 4.22 6.51
C ASP A 125 -12.24 3.07 6.69
N VAL A 126 -11.74 1.85 6.82
CA VAL A 126 -12.58 0.65 6.87
C VAL A 126 -13.16 0.40 8.26
N THR A 127 -12.47 0.86 9.31
CA THR A 127 -12.97 0.87 10.69
C THR A 127 -12.54 2.18 11.35
N SER A 128 -12.97 2.40 12.59
CA SER A 128 -12.53 3.55 13.37
C SER A 128 -11.03 3.52 13.68
N GLU A 129 -10.40 2.36 13.54
CA GLU A 129 -8.99 2.16 13.90
C GLU A 129 -8.08 1.85 12.72
N VAL A 130 -8.64 1.41 11.59
CA VAL A 130 -7.86 0.94 10.44
C VAL A 130 -8.21 1.71 9.19
N THR A 131 -7.19 2.24 8.52
CA THR A 131 -7.28 2.90 7.23
C THR A 131 -6.37 2.18 6.25
N LEU A 132 -6.91 1.80 5.09
CA LEU A 132 -6.17 1.10 4.05
C LEU A 132 -5.78 2.07 2.94
N PRO A 133 -4.49 2.09 2.53
CA PRO A 133 -4.08 2.85 1.35
C PRO A 133 -4.42 2.06 0.10
N LYS A 134 -5.21 2.66 -0.78
CA LYS A 134 -5.58 2.11 -2.07
C LYS A 134 -5.29 3.13 -3.16
N PHE A 135 -5.46 2.75 -4.43
CA PHE A 135 -5.14 3.63 -5.55
C PHE A 135 -6.29 3.66 -6.53
N ARG A 136 -6.44 4.78 -7.21
CA ARG A 136 -7.38 4.98 -8.30
C ARG A 136 -6.66 5.58 -9.51
N PRO A 137 -7.22 5.49 -10.72
CA PRO A 137 -6.64 6.16 -11.88
C PRO A 137 -6.51 7.67 -11.65
N MET A 138 -5.47 8.24 -12.21
CA MET A 138 -5.26 9.69 -12.21
C MET A 138 -6.32 10.40 -13.05
#